data_bd98a3aa6245682440089cf93791fe71
#
_entry.id   bd98a3aa6245682440089cf93791fe71
#
_cell.length_a   1.000
_cell.length_b   1.000
_cell.length_c   1.000
_cell.angle_alpha   90.00
_cell.angle_beta   90.00
_cell.angle_gamma   90.00
#
_symmetry.space_group_name_H-M   'P 1'
#
loop_
_entity.id
_entity.type
_entity.pdbx_description
1 polymer ?
#
loop_
_entity_poly.entity_id
_entity_poly.type
_entity_poly.pdbx_seq_one_letter_code
_entity_poly.pdbx_strand_id
1 'polypeptide(L)'
;MSKSYQQFLKETSGKTAVYTFGRFNPPTIGHEKLLRVVQTTSSKEGGDYFVYTSHSQDSKKNPLTHKQTINFLKLIFPKHRPYIEDSLAKTALDAASEIHDKGGYTKLVMVVGSDRVSDFKSLLNRYNDKKSKHGYYYFESIDVISAGERDPDADGAEGMSASKMRQAVVDSDYDTFKMGVPSGTSDSICMNLYNAVAKGLRLKLKEDLGLDDLDELLNPAQLRKLSLRMKVQSKKPGFIKKRQIAMKKAAGKDAIDKRSRKAAVQAVVKKFFPKLQSKSKSELSYTERGQISKLVQKKSAVIGKL
;
A
#
# COMPACT_ATOMS: atom_id res chain seq x y z
N MET A 1 16.37 10.74 -54.05
CA MET A 1 16.71 9.44 -53.38
C MET A 1 15.42 8.80 -52.93
N SER A 2 15.01 7.69 -53.55
CA SER A 2 13.78 6.98 -53.19
C SER A 2 14.01 6.26 -51.88
N LYS A 3 13.16 6.49 -50.88
CA LYS A 3 13.14 5.70 -49.64
C LYS A 3 12.91 4.23 -50.02
N SER A 4 13.67 3.31 -49.42
CA SER A 4 13.50 1.90 -49.63
C SER A 4 12.09 1.49 -49.25
N TYR A 5 11.44 0.55 -49.98
CA TYR A 5 10.11 -0.02 -49.67
C TYR A 5 10.04 -0.54 -48.23
N GLN A 6 11.14 -1.08 -47.71
CA GLN A 6 11.23 -1.50 -46.30
C GLN A 6 11.22 -0.33 -45.31
N GLN A 7 11.75 0.84 -45.71
CA GLN A 7 11.72 2.08 -44.92
C GLN A 7 10.30 2.66 -44.94
N PHE A 8 9.61 2.59 -46.06
CA PHE A 8 8.20 2.97 -46.18
C PHE A 8 7.29 2.06 -45.35
N LEU A 9 7.49 0.74 -45.37
CA LEU A 9 6.75 -0.21 -44.52
C LEU A 9 7.01 0.02 -43.01
N LYS A 10 8.22 0.41 -42.62
CA LYS A 10 8.53 0.79 -41.23
C LYS A 10 7.88 2.11 -40.80
N GLU A 11 7.74 3.04 -41.72
CA GLU A 11 7.07 4.33 -41.44
C GLU A 11 5.54 4.22 -41.44
N THR A 12 4.96 3.19 -42.09
CA THR A 12 3.53 2.91 -42.13
C THR A 12 3.12 1.85 -41.08
N SER A 13 4.07 1.07 -40.52
CA SER A 13 3.76 0.20 -39.39
C SER A 13 3.69 1.03 -38.11
N GLY A 14 2.49 1.21 -37.59
CA GLY A 14 2.30 1.92 -36.34
C GLY A 14 3.10 1.30 -35.20
N LYS A 15 3.50 2.13 -34.23
CA LYS A 15 4.27 1.71 -33.07
C LYS A 15 3.50 0.71 -32.20
N THR A 16 4.23 -0.12 -31.47
CA THR A 16 3.66 -0.95 -30.40
C THR A 16 3.64 -0.15 -29.09
N ALA A 17 2.50 -0.13 -28.40
CA ALA A 17 2.43 0.32 -27.02
C ALA A 17 2.45 -0.88 -26.09
N VAL A 18 3.38 -0.93 -25.15
CA VAL A 18 3.45 -1.95 -24.11
C VAL A 18 3.04 -1.31 -22.78
N TYR A 19 2.11 -1.92 -22.04
CA TYR A 19 1.70 -1.35 -20.77
C TYR A 19 1.45 -2.39 -19.68
N THR A 20 1.46 -1.92 -18.46
CA THR A 20 0.97 -2.68 -17.31
C THR A 20 0.01 -1.81 -16.49
N PHE A 21 -0.96 -2.48 -15.88
CA PHE A 21 -1.92 -1.86 -14.98
C PHE A 21 -1.98 -2.66 -13.68
N GLY A 22 -1.67 -2.03 -12.55
CA GLY A 22 -1.60 -2.74 -11.28
C GLY A 22 -1.96 -1.87 -10.08
N ARG A 23 -2.15 -2.52 -8.93
CA ARG A 23 -2.42 -1.83 -7.65
C ARG A 23 -1.18 -1.25 -7.00
N PHE A 24 -0.04 -1.94 -7.10
CA PHE A 24 1.25 -1.52 -6.53
C PHE A 24 1.15 -1.02 -5.07
N ASN A 25 0.38 -1.70 -4.25
CA ASN A 25 -0.06 -1.17 -2.95
C ASN A 25 0.28 -2.12 -1.78
N PRO A 26 1.53 -2.07 -1.25
CA PRO A 26 2.66 -1.23 -1.67
C PRO A 26 3.42 -1.78 -2.90
N PRO A 27 4.32 -0.98 -3.52
CA PRO A 27 5.31 -1.47 -4.47
C PRO A 27 6.21 -2.55 -3.84
N THR A 28 6.57 -3.58 -4.62
CA THR A 28 7.37 -4.73 -4.12
C THR A 28 8.44 -5.13 -5.13
N ILE A 29 9.39 -5.95 -4.70
CA ILE A 29 10.40 -6.57 -5.58
C ILE A 29 9.76 -7.38 -6.72
N GLY A 30 8.60 -8.00 -6.49
CA GLY A 30 7.85 -8.68 -7.56
C GLY A 30 7.35 -7.72 -8.65
N HIS A 31 7.09 -6.47 -8.31
CA HIS A 31 6.75 -5.44 -9.29
C HIS A 31 7.98 -5.00 -10.10
N GLU A 32 9.20 -5.09 -9.56
CA GLU A 32 10.42 -4.85 -10.34
C GLU A 32 10.56 -5.84 -11.47
N LYS A 33 10.31 -7.14 -11.21
CA LYS A 33 10.30 -8.19 -12.26
C LYS A 33 9.28 -7.85 -13.36
N LEU A 34 8.06 -7.46 -12.97
CA LEU A 34 7.02 -7.04 -13.90
C LEU A 34 7.48 -5.84 -14.78
N LEU A 35 7.99 -4.77 -14.17
CA LEU A 35 8.45 -3.59 -14.89
C LEU A 35 9.62 -3.89 -15.85
N ARG A 36 10.50 -4.80 -15.47
CA ARG A 36 11.60 -5.27 -16.32
C ARG A 36 11.06 -6.00 -17.55
N VAL A 37 10.04 -6.85 -17.40
CA VAL A 37 9.40 -7.53 -18.54
C VAL A 37 8.70 -6.52 -19.45
N VAL A 38 8.00 -5.53 -18.90
CA VAL A 38 7.39 -4.45 -19.66
C VAL A 38 8.43 -3.73 -20.52
N GLN A 39 9.55 -3.30 -19.93
CA GLN A 39 10.65 -2.62 -20.62
C GLN A 39 11.28 -3.51 -21.70
N THR A 40 11.59 -4.78 -21.36
CA THR A 40 12.22 -5.70 -22.32
C THR A 40 11.31 -5.98 -23.50
N THR A 41 9.99 -6.14 -23.25
CA THR A 41 8.99 -6.31 -24.31
C THR A 41 8.92 -5.09 -25.21
N SER A 42 8.85 -3.89 -24.64
CA SER A 42 8.86 -2.64 -25.41
C SER A 42 10.08 -2.53 -26.29
N SER A 43 11.27 -2.85 -25.76
CA SER A 43 12.51 -2.84 -26.54
C SER A 43 12.50 -3.86 -27.69
N LYS A 44 11.96 -5.07 -27.46
CA LYS A 44 11.85 -6.10 -28.51
C LYS A 44 10.88 -5.73 -29.60
N GLU A 45 9.76 -5.11 -29.24
CA GLU A 45 8.73 -4.66 -30.18
C GLU A 45 9.06 -3.32 -30.86
N GLY A 46 10.14 -2.67 -30.44
CA GLY A 46 10.55 -1.34 -30.97
C GLY A 46 9.52 -0.24 -30.65
N GLY A 47 8.81 -0.38 -29.52
CA GLY A 47 7.74 0.51 -29.13
C GLY A 47 8.00 1.27 -27.82
N ASP A 48 6.98 1.95 -27.33
CA ASP A 48 7.00 2.67 -26.06
C ASP A 48 6.33 1.86 -24.95
N TYR A 49 6.63 2.14 -23.67
CA TYR A 49 5.93 1.49 -22.59
C TYR A 49 5.37 2.45 -21.54
N PHE A 50 4.32 2.00 -20.84
CA PHE A 50 3.55 2.79 -19.88
C PHE A 50 3.23 1.97 -18.64
N VAL A 51 3.29 2.60 -17.49
CA VAL A 51 2.96 1.99 -16.19
C VAL A 51 1.82 2.74 -15.56
N TYR A 52 0.66 2.11 -15.47
CA TYR A 52 -0.54 2.68 -14.88
C TYR A 52 -0.84 2.06 -13.52
N THR A 53 -1.36 2.87 -12.62
CA THR A 53 -1.73 2.44 -11.28
C THR A 53 -3.24 2.55 -11.03
N SER A 54 -3.78 1.58 -10.29
CA SER A 54 -5.17 1.62 -9.86
C SER A 54 -5.42 2.75 -8.84
N HIS A 55 -6.61 3.36 -8.91
CA HIS A 55 -7.08 4.36 -7.95
C HIS A 55 -7.75 3.74 -6.70
N SER A 56 -7.78 2.40 -6.61
CA SER A 56 -8.40 1.72 -5.48
C SER A 56 -7.68 2.05 -4.18
N GLN A 57 -8.43 2.52 -3.18
CA GLN A 57 -7.94 2.82 -1.84
C GLN A 57 -8.90 2.25 -0.79
N ASP A 58 -8.36 1.50 0.14
CA ASP A 58 -9.07 0.99 1.32
C ASP A 58 -8.06 0.66 2.44
N SER A 59 -8.54 0.62 3.68
CA SER A 59 -7.70 0.37 4.86
C SER A 59 -7.26 -1.09 5.06
N LYS A 60 -7.55 -2.00 4.13
CA LYS A 60 -7.20 -3.42 4.26
C LYS A 60 -6.21 -3.89 3.20
N LYS A 61 -6.55 -3.65 1.92
CA LYS A 61 -5.81 -4.18 0.77
C LYS A 61 -5.05 -3.11 -0.01
N ASN A 62 -5.49 -1.84 0.07
CA ASN A 62 -4.94 -0.73 -0.70
C ASN A 62 -4.73 0.50 0.20
N PRO A 63 -3.80 0.44 1.19
CA PRO A 63 -3.63 1.50 2.18
C PRO A 63 -3.09 2.81 1.60
N LEU A 64 -2.31 2.77 0.53
CA LEU A 64 -1.76 3.96 -0.12
C LEU A 64 -2.79 4.62 -1.03
N THR A 65 -2.84 5.95 -1.05
CA THR A 65 -3.55 6.71 -2.07
C THR A 65 -2.88 6.55 -3.43
N HIS A 66 -3.61 6.80 -4.52
CA HIS A 66 -3.06 6.79 -5.89
C HIS A 66 -1.79 7.65 -6.00
N LYS A 67 -1.84 8.90 -5.51
CA LYS A 67 -0.71 9.82 -5.53
C LYS A 67 0.50 9.31 -4.73
N GLN A 68 0.28 8.70 -3.56
CA GLN A 68 1.36 8.06 -2.80
C GLN A 68 1.96 6.89 -3.54
N THR A 69 1.13 6.03 -4.16
CA THR A 69 1.58 4.89 -4.96
C THR A 69 2.49 5.34 -6.10
N ILE A 70 2.09 6.36 -6.88
CA ILE A 70 2.91 6.92 -7.95
C ILE A 70 4.24 7.46 -7.42
N ASN A 71 4.21 8.23 -6.33
CA ASN A 71 5.42 8.79 -5.74
C ASN A 71 6.40 7.70 -5.31
N PHE A 72 5.92 6.67 -4.61
CA PHE A 72 6.77 5.55 -4.18
C PHE A 72 7.27 4.73 -5.37
N LEU A 73 6.46 4.49 -6.40
CA LEU A 73 6.92 3.83 -7.63
C LEU A 73 8.08 4.61 -8.27
N LYS A 74 7.95 5.94 -8.40
CA LYS A 74 8.99 6.81 -8.98
C LYS A 74 10.27 6.87 -8.14
N LEU A 75 10.17 6.69 -6.83
CA LEU A 75 11.32 6.66 -5.92
C LEU A 75 12.01 5.29 -5.89
N ILE A 76 11.24 4.21 -5.88
CA ILE A 76 11.74 2.84 -5.76
C ILE A 76 12.25 2.33 -7.11
N PHE A 77 11.63 2.74 -8.22
CA PHE A 77 11.99 2.33 -9.57
C PHE A 77 12.44 3.52 -10.43
N PRO A 78 13.58 4.17 -10.13
CA PRO A 78 14.00 5.40 -10.80
C PRO A 78 14.21 5.23 -12.31
N LYS A 79 14.60 4.04 -12.78
CA LYS A 79 14.76 3.72 -14.21
C LYS A 79 13.43 3.80 -14.98
N HIS A 80 12.33 3.52 -14.33
CA HIS A 80 10.98 3.52 -14.91
C HIS A 80 10.22 4.83 -14.68
N ARG A 81 10.83 5.78 -13.95
CA ARG A 81 10.21 7.05 -13.56
C ARG A 81 9.53 7.83 -14.70
N PRO A 82 10.11 7.95 -15.90
CA PRO A 82 9.48 8.67 -17.00
C PRO A 82 8.24 8.01 -17.57
N TYR A 83 8.06 6.72 -17.32
CA TYR A 83 7.03 5.87 -17.90
C TYR A 83 5.88 5.56 -16.91
N ILE A 84 5.99 6.06 -15.66
CA ILE A 84 4.96 5.92 -14.65
C ILE A 84 3.98 7.08 -14.81
N GLU A 85 2.80 6.75 -15.33
CA GLU A 85 1.76 7.71 -15.67
C GLU A 85 0.99 8.20 -14.45
N ASP A 86 0.90 9.52 -14.29
CA ASP A 86 0.00 10.17 -13.34
C ASP A 86 -1.33 10.46 -14.04
N SER A 87 -2.13 9.44 -14.20
CA SER A 87 -3.30 9.38 -15.05
C SER A 87 -4.58 9.24 -14.25
N LEU A 88 -5.70 9.62 -14.83
CA LEU A 88 -7.04 9.41 -14.29
C LEU A 88 -7.62 8.02 -14.62
N ALA A 89 -6.91 7.19 -15.38
CA ALA A 89 -7.32 5.83 -15.73
C ALA A 89 -7.50 4.97 -14.47
N LYS A 90 -8.71 4.48 -14.23
CA LYS A 90 -9.08 3.67 -13.07
C LYS A 90 -9.07 2.18 -13.36
N THR A 91 -9.09 1.82 -14.63
CA THR A 91 -9.11 0.42 -15.12
C THR A 91 -8.11 0.23 -16.24
N ALA A 92 -7.80 -1.04 -16.53
CA ALA A 92 -6.94 -1.39 -17.65
C ALA A 92 -7.54 -0.95 -19.03
N LEU A 93 -8.87 -0.86 -19.12
CA LEU A 93 -9.57 -0.38 -20.32
C LEU A 93 -9.42 1.13 -20.47
N ASP A 94 -9.52 1.89 -19.36
CA ASP A 94 -9.30 3.34 -19.39
C ASP A 94 -7.86 3.65 -19.83
N ALA A 95 -6.88 2.87 -19.34
CA ALA A 95 -5.49 2.98 -19.75
C ALA A 95 -5.29 2.68 -21.24
N ALA A 96 -5.96 1.64 -21.77
CA ALA A 96 -5.91 1.34 -23.20
C ALA A 96 -6.51 2.46 -24.05
N SER A 97 -7.63 3.06 -23.61
CA SER A 97 -8.22 4.23 -24.26
C SER A 97 -7.28 5.44 -24.24
N GLU A 98 -6.65 5.73 -23.11
CA GLU A 98 -5.69 6.83 -23.00
C GLU A 98 -4.45 6.64 -23.90
N ILE A 99 -3.95 5.38 -24.01
CA ILE A 99 -2.86 5.05 -24.94
C ILE A 99 -3.29 5.26 -26.38
N HIS A 100 -4.49 4.84 -26.74
CA HIS A 100 -5.05 5.07 -28.08
C HIS A 100 -5.15 6.58 -28.39
N ASP A 101 -5.61 7.38 -27.43
CA ASP A 101 -5.76 8.83 -27.57
C ASP A 101 -4.42 9.57 -27.70
N LYS A 102 -3.32 8.98 -27.16
CA LYS A 102 -1.96 9.48 -27.40
C LYS A 102 -1.57 9.40 -28.91
N GLY A 103 -2.19 8.48 -29.64
CA GLY A 103 -1.98 8.29 -31.08
C GLY A 103 -0.69 7.56 -31.46
N GLY A 104 -0.63 7.12 -32.73
CA GLY A 104 0.58 6.50 -33.30
C GLY A 104 0.82 5.03 -32.94
N TYR A 105 -0.06 4.40 -32.17
CA TYR A 105 0.04 3.00 -31.80
C TYR A 105 -1.01 2.16 -32.55
N THR A 106 -0.57 1.08 -33.21
CA THR A 106 -1.45 0.13 -33.89
C THR A 106 -1.50 -1.21 -33.18
N LYS A 107 -0.48 -1.52 -32.37
CA LYS A 107 -0.41 -2.75 -31.56
C LYS A 107 -0.37 -2.40 -30.08
N LEU A 108 -1.19 -3.10 -29.28
CA LEU A 108 -1.20 -3.00 -27.83
C LEU A 108 -0.74 -4.30 -27.20
N VAL A 109 0.23 -4.23 -26.27
CA VAL A 109 0.70 -5.39 -25.51
C VAL A 109 0.53 -5.08 -24.01
N MET A 110 -0.25 -5.87 -23.29
CA MET A 110 -0.37 -5.77 -21.85
C MET A 110 0.50 -6.83 -21.15
N VAL A 111 1.25 -6.42 -20.14
CA VAL A 111 2.05 -7.33 -19.31
C VAL A 111 1.40 -7.47 -17.94
N VAL A 112 1.12 -8.70 -17.52
CA VAL A 112 0.43 -9.01 -16.26
C VAL A 112 1.03 -10.26 -15.60
N GLY A 113 0.59 -10.59 -14.37
CA GLY A 113 0.89 -11.91 -13.78
C GLY A 113 0.27 -13.05 -14.58
N SER A 114 0.88 -14.23 -14.52
CA SER A 114 0.45 -15.43 -15.27
C SER A 114 -1.03 -15.78 -15.05
N ASP A 115 -1.52 -15.59 -13.84
CA ASP A 115 -2.90 -15.85 -13.40
C ASP A 115 -3.95 -14.95 -14.05
N ARG A 116 -3.54 -13.87 -14.73
CA ARG A 116 -4.44 -12.85 -15.27
C ARG A 116 -4.44 -12.73 -16.80
N VAL A 117 -3.58 -13.49 -17.49
CA VAL A 117 -3.38 -13.36 -18.93
C VAL A 117 -4.67 -13.61 -19.73
N SER A 118 -5.37 -14.71 -19.46
CA SER A 118 -6.60 -15.07 -20.17
C SER A 118 -7.71 -14.05 -19.96
N ASP A 119 -7.88 -13.59 -18.71
CA ASP A 119 -8.92 -12.64 -18.33
C ASP A 119 -8.74 -11.31 -19.05
N PHE A 120 -7.52 -10.74 -18.99
CA PHE A 120 -7.25 -9.47 -19.65
C PHE A 120 -7.24 -9.58 -21.18
N LYS A 121 -6.78 -10.72 -21.74
CA LYS A 121 -6.85 -10.93 -23.20
C LYS A 121 -8.30 -10.92 -23.68
N SER A 122 -9.17 -11.65 -23.01
CA SER A 122 -10.61 -11.68 -23.32
C SER A 122 -11.25 -10.30 -23.11
N LEU A 123 -10.90 -9.62 -22.01
CA LEU A 123 -11.47 -8.32 -21.67
C LEU A 123 -11.08 -7.26 -22.71
N LEU A 124 -9.80 -7.10 -23.02
CA LEU A 124 -9.31 -6.09 -23.95
C LEU A 124 -9.84 -6.29 -25.36
N ASN A 125 -9.83 -7.53 -25.87
CA ASN A 125 -10.38 -7.83 -27.19
C ASN A 125 -11.89 -7.60 -27.28
N ARG A 126 -12.64 -7.86 -26.20
CA ARG A 126 -14.10 -7.63 -26.16
C ARG A 126 -14.47 -6.17 -26.36
N TYR A 127 -13.63 -5.25 -25.85
CA TYR A 127 -13.89 -3.81 -25.90
C TYR A 127 -13.14 -3.09 -27.04
N ASN A 128 -12.32 -3.80 -27.83
CA ASN A 128 -11.66 -3.25 -29.01
C ASN A 128 -12.70 -2.82 -30.03
N ASP A 129 -12.54 -1.64 -30.60
CA ASP A 129 -13.47 -1.01 -31.56
C ASP A 129 -14.89 -0.81 -30.99
N LYS A 130 -15.01 -0.58 -29.67
CA LYS A 130 -16.32 -0.33 -29.05
C LYS A 130 -16.30 0.88 -28.14
N LYS A 131 -17.22 1.79 -28.35
CA LYS A 131 -17.47 2.90 -27.43
C LYS A 131 -18.10 2.35 -26.14
N SER A 132 -17.53 2.70 -25.00
CA SER A 132 -17.99 2.28 -23.68
C SER A 132 -17.81 3.37 -22.64
N LYS A 133 -18.22 3.11 -21.40
CA LYS A 133 -17.92 3.99 -20.25
C LYS A 133 -16.42 4.17 -19.96
N HIS A 134 -15.58 3.30 -20.54
CA HIS A 134 -14.12 3.32 -20.44
C HIS A 134 -13.45 4.09 -21.58
N GLY A 135 -14.22 4.79 -22.41
CA GLY A 135 -13.76 5.44 -23.63
C GLY A 135 -13.86 4.52 -24.85
N TYR A 136 -13.07 4.85 -25.86
CA TYR A 136 -12.93 4.11 -27.11
C TYR A 136 -11.46 3.84 -27.38
N TYR A 137 -11.15 2.67 -27.88
CA TYR A 137 -9.85 2.36 -28.45
C TYR A 137 -9.99 1.36 -29.58
N TYR A 138 -9.07 1.45 -30.52
CA TYR A 138 -8.90 0.51 -31.61
C TYR A 138 -7.42 0.23 -31.82
N PHE A 139 -7.06 -1.05 -31.77
CA PHE A 139 -5.74 -1.56 -32.12
C PHE A 139 -5.90 -2.71 -33.09
N GLU A 140 -5.02 -2.78 -34.11
CA GLU A 140 -5.00 -3.87 -35.09
C GLU A 140 -4.72 -5.21 -34.43
N SER A 141 -3.88 -5.22 -33.39
CA SER A 141 -3.63 -6.40 -32.57
C SER A 141 -3.51 -6.06 -31.08
N ILE A 142 -4.04 -6.95 -30.25
CA ILE A 142 -3.95 -6.85 -28.79
C ILE A 142 -3.43 -8.17 -28.25
N ASP A 143 -2.27 -8.12 -27.60
CA ASP A 143 -1.66 -9.25 -26.92
C ASP A 143 -1.58 -9.01 -25.43
N VAL A 144 -1.69 -10.09 -24.65
CA VAL A 144 -1.47 -10.08 -23.21
C VAL A 144 -0.46 -11.16 -22.87
N ILE A 145 0.65 -10.76 -22.27
CA ILE A 145 1.76 -11.65 -21.95
C ILE A 145 2.00 -11.73 -20.44
N SER A 146 2.55 -12.86 -20.02
CA SER A 146 2.91 -13.09 -18.62
C SER A 146 4.26 -12.45 -18.29
N ALA A 147 4.32 -11.81 -17.11
CA ALA A 147 5.59 -11.39 -16.50
C ALA A 147 6.35 -12.54 -15.82
N GLY A 148 5.90 -13.77 -16.00
CA GLY A 148 6.38 -14.97 -15.32
C GLY A 148 5.47 -15.42 -14.18
N GLU A 149 5.72 -16.62 -13.71
CA GLU A 149 5.01 -17.14 -12.53
C GLU A 149 5.51 -16.44 -11.27
N ARG A 150 4.58 -16.27 -10.35
CA ARG A 150 4.90 -15.86 -8.99
C ARG A 150 4.92 -17.13 -8.15
N ASP A 151 6.03 -17.42 -7.51
CA ASP A 151 6.09 -18.46 -6.49
C ASP A 151 5.75 -17.83 -5.13
N PRO A 152 4.52 -18.02 -4.62
CA PRO A 152 4.10 -17.47 -3.34
C PRO A 152 4.78 -18.17 -2.16
N ASP A 153 5.33 -19.36 -2.39
CA ASP A 153 5.97 -20.22 -1.37
C ASP A 153 7.49 -20.06 -1.37
N ALA A 154 8.05 -19.27 -2.30
CA ALA A 154 9.49 -18.98 -2.31
C ALA A 154 9.90 -18.29 -1.00
N ASP A 155 11.02 -18.75 -0.45
CA ASP A 155 11.61 -18.15 0.75
C ASP A 155 12.27 -16.78 0.44
N GLY A 156 12.26 -15.89 1.44
CA GLY A 156 12.95 -14.61 1.38
C GLY A 156 12.30 -13.58 0.44
N ALA A 157 13.13 -12.78 -0.22
CA ALA A 157 12.70 -11.64 -1.03
C ALA A 157 11.82 -12.03 -2.23
N GLU A 158 12.04 -13.19 -2.84
CA GLU A 158 11.29 -13.64 -4.02
C GLU A 158 9.83 -13.99 -3.69
N GLY A 159 9.57 -14.54 -2.51
CA GLY A 159 8.22 -14.83 -2.01
C GLY A 159 7.48 -13.64 -1.42
N MET A 160 8.12 -12.45 -1.37
CA MET A 160 7.49 -11.26 -0.78
C MET A 160 6.41 -10.66 -1.68
N SER A 161 5.20 -10.63 -1.16
CA SER A 161 4.03 -10.03 -1.80
C SER A 161 3.58 -8.76 -1.10
N ALA A 162 2.80 -7.92 -1.78
CA ALA A 162 2.19 -6.74 -1.15
C ALA A 162 1.32 -7.11 0.07
N SER A 163 0.74 -8.32 0.08
CA SER A 163 -0.01 -8.82 1.24
C SER A 163 0.90 -9.18 2.41
N LYS A 164 2.02 -9.88 2.16
CA LYS A 164 3.03 -10.16 3.19
C LYS A 164 3.64 -8.87 3.75
N MET A 165 3.94 -7.87 2.89
CA MET A 165 4.43 -6.57 3.35
C MET A 165 3.40 -5.83 4.24
N ARG A 166 2.13 -5.82 3.86
CA ARG A 166 1.08 -5.23 4.72
C ARG A 166 0.95 -5.97 6.05
N GLN A 167 1.08 -7.29 6.05
CA GLN A 167 1.06 -8.09 7.28
C GLN A 167 2.25 -7.75 8.17
N ALA A 168 3.46 -7.63 7.61
CA ALA A 168 4.66 -7.22 8.36
C ALA A 168 4.46 -5.85 9.06
N VAL A 169 3.74 -4.91 8.41
CA VAL A 169 3.38 -3.64 9.05
C VAL A 169 2.41 -3.83 10.22
N VAL A 170 1.42 -4.74 10.09
CA VAL A 170 0.48 -5.08 11.18
C VAL A 170 1.23 -5.68 12.36
N ASP A 171 2.21 -6.53 12.09
CA ASP A 171 3.02 -7.23 13.07
C ASP A 171 4.14 -6.35 13.65
N SER A 172 4.29 -5.10 13.17
CA SER A 172 5.36 -4.18 13.53
C SER A 172 6.75 -4.72 13.21
N ASP A 173 6.88 -5.53 12.18
CA ASP A 173 8.11 -6.15 11.70
C ASP A 173 8.65 -5.38 10.48
N TYR A 174 9.50 -4.40 10.76
CA TYR A 174 10.11 -3.57 9.72
C TYR A 174 11.11 -4.35 8.87
N ASP A 175 11.86 -5.29 9.46
CA ASP A 175 12.90 -6.03 8.75
C ASP A 175 12.28 -6.94 7.67
N THR A 176 11.21 -7.65 8.01
CA THR A 176 10.43 -8.42 7.03
C THR A 176 9.82 -7.51 5.96
N PHE A 177 9.30 -6.34 6.33
CA PHE A 177 8.78 -5.37 5.36
C PHE A 177 9.86 -4.94 4.36
N LYS A 178 11.06 -4.61 4.86
CA LYS A 178 12.20 -4.16 4.05
C LYS A 178 12.64 -5.20 3.02
N MET A 179 12.57 -6.50 3.34
CA MET A 179 12.88 -7.57 2.39
C MET A 179 11.97 -7.55 1.14
N GLY A 180 10.77 -6.99 1.24
CA GLY A 180 9.85 -6.85 0.12
C GLY A 180 10.15 -5.69 -0.82
N VAL A 181 11.09 -4.81 -0.48
CA VAL A 181 11.50 -3.66 -1.29
C VAL A 181 12.80 -3.99 -2.03
N PRO A 182 13.02 -3.54 -3.27
CA PRO A 182 14.27 -3.75 -3.99
C PRO A 182 15.50 -3.28 -3.20
N SER A 183 16.58 -4.07 -3.22
CA SER A 183 17.80 -3.86 -2.40
C SER A 183 18.52 -2.53 -2.65
N GLY A 184 18.29 -1.88 -3.78
CA GLY A 184 18.84 -0.55 -4.09
C GLY A 184 18.04 0.63 -3.50
N THR A 185 16.98 0.38 -2.75
CA THR A 185 16.15 1.44 -2.17
C THR A 185 16.75 1.90 -0.83
N SER A 186 16.88 3.21 -0.63
CA SER A 186 17.41 3.75 0.62
C SER A 186 16.49 3.47 1.81
N ASP A 187 17.08 3.31 3.01
CA ASP A 187 16.31 3.08 4.24
C ASP A 187 15.28 4.16 4.52
N SER A 188 15.60 5.41 4.22
CA SER A 188 14.66 6.53 4.36
C SER A 188 13.40 6.33 3.48
N ILE A 189 13.54 5.87 2.25
CA ILE A 189 12.39 5.59 1.37
C ILE A 189 11.60 4.37 1.90
N CYS A 190 12.30 3.32 2.36
CA CYS A 190 11.67 2.14 2.94
C CYS A 190 10.85 2.50 4.18
N MET A 191 11.42 3.31 5.11
CA MET A 191 10.74 3.75 6.32
C MET A 191 9.54 4.64 5.99
N ASN A 192 9.67 5.56 5.04
CA ASN A 192 8.57 6.40 4.60
C ASN A 192 7.44 5.58 3.99
N LEU A 193 7.77 4.53 3.21
CA LEU A 193 6.78 3.61 2.66
C LEU A 193 6.09 2.82 3.77
N TYR A 194 6.86 2.28 4.73
CA TYR A 194 6.34 1.56 5.90
C TYR A 194 5.33 2.42 6.68
N ASN A 195 5.71 3.65 7.03
CA ASN A 195 4.87 4.59 7.76
C ASN A 195 3.61 4.98 6.97
N ALA A 196 3.73 5.18 5.65
CA ALA A 196 2.58 5.49 4.81
C ALA A 196 1.58 4.32 4.74
N VAL A 197 2.09 3.07 4.66
CA VAL A 197 1.26 1.85 4.70
C VAL A 197 0.59 1.70 6.07
N ALA A 198 1.33 1.87 7.18
CA ALA A 198 0.78 1.80 8.53
C ALA A 198 -0.35 2.82 8.74
N LYS A 199 -0.13 4.07 8.30
CA LYS A 199 -1.14 5.12 8.35
C LYS A 199 -2.38 4.79 7.51
N GLY A 200 -2.19 4.22 6.33
CA GLY A 200 -3.29 3.82 5.45
C GLY A 200 -4.09 2.64 6.00
N LEU A 201 -3.43 1.70 6.67
CA LEU A 201 -4.06 0.60 7.40
C LEU A 201 -4.78 1.06 8.69
N ARG A 202 -4.68 2.36 9.04
CA ARG A 202 -5.23 2.95 10.27
C ARG A 202 -4.67 2.30 11.55
N LEU A 203 -3.47 1.75 11.47
CA LEU A 203 -2.76 1.29 12.64
C LEU A 203 -2.34 2.52 13.45
N LYS A 204 -2.51 2.46 14.76
CA LYS A 204 -1.83 3.40 15.64
C LYS A 204 -0.36 3.04 15.55
N LEU A 205 0.43 3.84 14.87
CA LEU A 205 1.87 3.83 15.08
C LEU A 205 2.04 4.05 16.56
N LYS A 206 2.79 3.16 17.25
CA LYS A 206 3.14 3.40 18.65
C LYS A 206 3.71 4.81 18.71
N GLU A 207 3.15 5.64 19.61
CA GLU A 207 3.61 7.01 19.88
C GLU A 207 5.04 7.07 20.46
N ASP A 208 5.85 6.03 20.24
CA ASP A 208 7.25 5.90 20.65
C ASP A 208 8.28 6.25 19.56
N LEU A 209 7.86 6.86 18.46
CA LEU A 209 8.79 7.67 17.69
C LEU A 209 8.90 9.00 18.43
N GLY A 210 9.92 9.12 19.28
CA GLY A 210 10.22 10.35 19.99
C GLY A 210 10.29 11.53 19.02
N LEU A 211 9.95 12.72 19.52
CA LEU A 211 10.03 13.97 18.74
C LEU A 211 11.38 14.19 18.05
N ASP A 212 12.41 13.47 18.49
CA ASP A 212 13.78 13.53 18.00
C ASP A 212 13.94 12.94 16.57
N ASP A 213 13.12 11.94 16.19
CA ASP A 213 13.14 11.35 14.83
C ASP A 213 12.48 12.25 13.75
N LEU A 214 11.68 13.24 14.16
CA LEU A 214 11.10 14.24 13.25
C LEU A 214 12.09 15.32 12.84
N ASP A 215 13.11 15.56 13.65
CA ASP A 215 14.13 16.58 13.38
C ASP A 215 15.08 16.15 12.24
N GLU A 216 15.26 14.84 12.03
CA GLU A 216 16.10 14.30 10.96
C GLU A 216 15.41 14.28 9.59
N LEU A 217 14.07 14.32 9.54
CA LEU A 217 13.26 14.24 8.32
C LEU A 217 12.85 15.59 7.72
N LEU A 218 12.93 16.65 8.49
CA LEU A 218 12.56 18.01 8.07
C LEU A 218 13.71 18.97 8.32
N ASN A 219 14.09 19.68 7.28
CA ASN A 219 15.07 20.75 7.41
C ASN A 219 14.52 21.84 8.40
N PRO A 220 15.37 22.55 9.16
CA PRO A 220 14.95 23.53 10.17
C PRO A 220 13.97 24.59 9.66
N ALA A 221 14.03 24.97 8.37
CA ALA A 221 13.09 25.89 7.76
C ALA A 221 11.70 25.27 7.57
N GLN A 222 11.62 23.99 7.28
CA GLN A 222 10.36 23.25 7.15
C GLN A 222 9.70 23.02 8.50
N LEU A 223 10.50 22.73 9.54
CA LEU A 223 10.03 22.62 10.93
C LEU A 223 9.48 23.95 11.45
N ARG A 224 10.16 25.07 11.19
CA ARG A 224 9.65 26.41 11.52
C ARG A 224 8.32 26.72 10.79
N LYS A 225 8.21 26.39 9.50
CA LYS A 225 6.96 26.52 8.74
C LYS A 225 5.82 25.67 9.31
N LEU A 226 6.12 24.43 9.69
CA LEU A 226 5.15 23.51 10.31
C LEU A 226 4.70 24.02 11.68
N SER A 227 5.66 24.45 12.53
CA SER A 227 5.38 25.04 13.84
C SER A 227 4.50 26.30 13.75
N LEU A 228 4.81 27.19 12.82
CA LEU A 228 3.98 28.38 12.56
C LEU A 228 2.58 28.02 12.09
N ARG A 229 2.42 27.05 11.18
CA ARG A 229 1.12 26.53 10.73
C ARG A 229 0.33 25.93 11.89
N MET A 230 0.96 25.11 12.72
CA MET A 230 0.34 24.51 13.90
C MET A 230 -0.09 25.59 14.90
N LYS A 231 0.74 26.62 15.13
CA LYS A 231 0.45 27.75 16.02
C LYS A 231 -0.75 28.59 15.53
N VAL A 232 -0.87 28.77 14.22
CA VAL A 232 -2.03 29.44 13.60
C VAL A 232 -3.27 28.56 13.65
N GLN A 233 -3.12 27.27 13.37
CA GLN A 233 -4.23 26.31 13.37
C GLN A 233 -4.82 26.09 14.78
N SER A 234 -3.96 26.04 15.81
CA SER A 234 -4.39 25.88 17.21
C SER A 234 -5.24 27.05 17.74
N LYS A 235 -5.10 28.22 17.14
CA LYS A 235 -5.89 29.43 17.50
C LYS A 235 -7.23 29.51 16.79
N LYS A 236 -7.51 28.66 15.77
CA LYS A 236 -8.79 28.69 15.06
C LYS A 236 -9.94 28.24 15.97
N PRO A 237 -11.09 28.95 15.97
CA PRO A 237 -12.22 28.62 16.83
C PRO A 237 -12.71 27.17 16.69
N GLY A 238 -12.72 26.65 15.46
CA GLY A 238 -13.10 25.26 15.17
C GLY A 238 -12.16 24.23 15.79
N PHE A 239 -10.85 24.51 15.86
CA PHE A 239 -9.88 23.62 16.49
C PHE A 239 -10.03 23.66 18.03
N ILE A 240 -10.21 24.84 18.60
CA ILE A 240 -10.45 25.02 20.05
C ILE A 240 -11.73 24.29 20.47
N LYS A 241 -12.81 24.44 19.69
CA LYS A 241 -14.09 23.77 19.96
C LYS A 241 -13.95 22.24 19.88
N LYS A 242 -13.25 21.70 18.88
CA LYS A 242 -12.97 20.24 18.76
C LYS A 242 -12.15 19.73 19.93
N ARG A 243 -11.12 20.49 20.38
CA ARG A 243 -10.29 20.14 21.54
C ARG A 243 -11.11 20.14 22.84
N GLN A 244 -11.96 21.13 23.05
CA GLN A 244 -12.84 21.18 24.21
C GLN A 244 -13.82 20.00 24.25
N ILE A 245 -14.41 19.63 23.09
CA ILE A 245 -15.29 18.47 23.00
C ILE A 245 -14.51 17.17 23.28
N ALA A 246 -13.29 17.03 22.75
CA ALA A 246 -12.44 15.87 23.01
C ALA A 246 -12.06 15.76 24.49
N MET A 247 -11.74 16.88 25.15
CA MET A 247 -11.44 16.91 26.59
C MET A 247 -12.67 16.57 27.44
N LYS A 248 -13.87 17.05 27.06
CA LYS A 248 -15.11 16.68 27.77
C LYS A 248 -15.48 15.19 27.57
N LYS A 249 -15.10 14.57 26.45
CA LYS A 249 -15.31 13.14 26.17
C LYS A 249 -14.20 12.24 26.72
N ALA A 250 -13.08 12.81 27.16
CA ALA A 250 -12.01 12.05 27.80
C ALA A 250 -12.56 11.45 29.12
N ALA A 251 -12.37 10.13 29.27
CA ALA A 251 -12.78 9.48 30.50
C ALA A 251 -12.01 10.05 31.69
N GLY A 252 -12.72 10.34 32.79
CA GLY A 252 -12.07 10.77 34.04
C GLY A 252 -11.07 9.71 34.53
N LYS A 253 -10.10 10.15 35.34
CA LYS A 253 -9.03 9.29 35.89
C LYS A 253 -9.57 7.99 36.50
N ASP A 254 -10.66 8.06 37.27
CA ASP A 254 -11.30 6.90 37.90
C ASP A 254 -11.86 5.89 36.88
N ALA A 255 -12.36 6.36 35.75
CA ALA A 255 -12.88 5.49 34.68
C ALA A 255 -11.73 4.80 33.93
N ILE A 256 -10.60 5.50 33.74
CA ILE A 256 -9.38 4.94 33.17
C ILE A 256 -8.79 3.89 34.09
N ASP A 257 -8.70 4.18 35.40
CA ASP A 257 -8.17 3.24 36.41
C ASP A 257 -9.05 2.00 36.55
N LYS A 258 -10.38 2.14 36.46
CA LYS A 258 -11.30 0.99 36.44
C LYS A 258 -11.10 0.11 35.19
N ARG A 259 -10.88 0.72 34.03
CA ARG A 259 -10.63 0.00 32.76
C ARG A 259 -9.28 -0.70 32.77
N SER A 260 -8.23 -0.03 33.25
CA SER A 260 -6.87 -0.61 33.35
C SER A 260 -6.84 -1.78 34.33
N ARG A 261 -7.48 -1.65 35.52
CA ARG A 261 -7.66 -2.76 36.46
C ARG A 261 -8.40 -3.94 35.85
N LYS A 262 -9.49 -3.68 35.12
CA LYS A 262 -10.25 -4.74 34.45
C LYS A 262 -9.41 -5.47 33.39
N ALA A 263 -8.65 -4.73 32.60
CA ALA A 263 -7.75 -5.30 31.59
C ALA A 263 -6.61 -6.11 32.21
N ALA A 264 -6.00 -5.62 33.31
CA ALA A 264 -4.97 -6.32 34.05
C ALA A 264 -5.48 -7.63 34.67
N VAL A 265 -6.69 -7.63 35.26
CA VAL A 265 -7.33 -8.84 35.79
C VAL A 265 -7.58 -9.84 34.65
N GLN A 266 -8.08 -9.41 33.50
CA GLN A 266 -8.28 -10.29 32.35
C GLN A 266 -6.97 -10.89 31.85
N ALA A 267 -5.88 -10.10 31.78
CA ALA A 267 -4.56 -10.59 31.38
C ALA A 267 -4.03 -11.65 32.36
N VAL A 268 -4.24 -11.46 33.68
CA VAL A 268 -3.87 -12.45 34.70
C VAL A 268 -4.70 -13.72 34.55
N VAL A 269 -6.00 -13.60 34.34
CA VAL A 269 -6.87 -14.77 34.13
C VAL A 269 -6.46 -15.54 32.87
N LYS A 270 -6.20 -14.84 31.78
CA LYS A 270 -5.76 -15.45 30.51
C LYS A 270 -4.44 -16.21 30.67
N LYS A 271 -3.49 -15.66 31.44
CA LYS A 271 -2.16 -16.24 31.62
C LYS A 271 -2.15 -17.44 32.60
N PHE A 272 -2.92 -17.37 33.68
CA PHE A 272 -2.85 -18.35 34.76
C PHE A 272 -4.06 -19.29 34.85
N PHE A 273 -5.17 -18.92 34.20
CA PHE A 273 -6.42 -19.72 34.22
C PHE A 273 -7.01 -19.79 32.78
N PRO A 274 -6.30 -20.36 31.80
CA PRO A 274 -6.78 -20.39 30.41
C PRO A 274 -8.14 -21.09 30.24
N LYS A 275 -8.44 -22.10 31.09
CA LYS A 275 -9.73 -22.81 31.09
C LYS A 275 -10.92 -21.96 31.57
N LEU A 276 -10.67 -20.85 32.26
CA LEU A 276 -11.70 -19.93 32.74
C LEU A 276 -11.90 -18.70 31.85
N GLN A 277 -11.14 -18.58 30.78
CA GLN A 277 -11.17 -17.40 29.90
C GLN A 277 -12.51 -17.24 29.18
N SER A 278 -13.20 -18.34 28.87
CA SER A 278 -14.50 -18.34 28.19
C SER A 278 -15.69 -18.13 29.13
N LYS A 279 -15.50 -18.25 30.44
CA LYS A 279 -16.57 -18.09 31.41
C LYS A 279 -16.83 -16.62 31.73
N SER A 280 -18.10 -16.23 31.74
CA SER A 280 -18.51 -14.91 32.24
C SER A 280 -18.33 -14.83 33.76
N LYS A 281 -18.30 -13.63 34.32
CA LYS A 281 -18.10 -13.42 35.78
C LYS A 281 -19.22 -14.08 36.63
N SER A 282 -20.40 -14.22 36.06
CA SER A 282 -21.54 -14.89 36.69
C SER A 282 -21.43 -16.43 36.73
N GLU A 283 -20.71 -17.00 35.75
CA GLU A 283 -20.55 -18.48 35.62
C GLU A 283 -19.36 -19.03 36.43
N LEU A 284 -18.55 -18.15 37.01
CA LEU A 284 -17.43 -18.55 37.88
C LEU A 284 -17.97 -19.03 39.24
N SER A 285 -17.53 -20.20 39.69
CA SER A 285 -17.80 -20.68 41.02
C SER A 285 -17.17 -19.83 42.12
N TYR A 286 -17.65 -19.97 43.38
CA TYR A 286 -17.11 -19.22 44.49
C TYR A 286 -15.61 -19.49 44.71
N THR A 287 -15.19 -20.74 44.54
CA THR A 287 -13.77 -21.17 44.66
C THR A 287 -12.91 -20.57 43.54
N GLU A 288 -13.36 -20.56 42.29
CA GLU A 288 -12.68 -19.98 41.15
C GLU A 288 -12.50 -18.45 41.33
N ARG A 289 -13.54 -17.76 41.82
CA ARG A 289 -13.46 -16.33 42.15
C ARG A 289 -12.44 -16.03 43.27
N GLY A 290 -12.40 -16.89 44.30
CA GLY A 290 -11.45 -16.81 45.39
C GLY A 290 -9.99 -16.97 44.93
N GLN A 291 -9.73 -17.95 44.05
CA GLN A 291 -8.40 -18.17 43.49
C GLN A 291 -7.91 -17.00 42.61
N ILE A 292 -8.78 -16.49 41.76
CA ILE A 292 -8.51 -15.31 40.93
C ILE A 292 -8.23 -14.10 41.83
N SER A 293 -9.04 -13.85 42.83
CA SER A 293 -8.90 -12.74 43.77
C SER A 293 -7.55 -12.76 44.52
N LYS A 294 -7.18 -13.94 45.06
CA LYS A 294 -5.90 -14.13 45.75
C LYS A 294 -4.70 -13.88 44.83
N LEU A 295 -4.76 -14.31 43.55
CA LEU A 295 -3.68 -14.11 42.60
C LEU A 295 -3.57 -12.65 42.17
N VAL A 296 -4.70 -11.98 41.98
CA VAL A 296 -4.75 -10.53 41.66
C VAL A 296 -4.19 -9.71 42.83
N GLN A 297 -4.54 -10.03 44.08
CA GLN A 297 -3.95 -9.39 45.26
C GLN A 297 -2.44 -9.60 45.37
N LYS A 298 -1.99 -10.85 45.17
CA LYS A 298 -0.54 -11.18 45.24
C LYS A 298 0.27 -10.46 44.16
N LYS A 299 -0.34 -10.11 43.05
CA LYS A 299 0.28 -9.40 41.91
C LYS A 299 -0.14 -7.93 41.77
N SER A 300 -0.82 -7.37 42.78
CA SER A 300 -1.32 -5.99 42.73
C SER A 300 -0.23 -4.95 42.51
N ALA A 301 1.01 -5.19 43.04
CA ALA A 301 2.16 -4.33 42.81
C ALA A 301 2.61 -4.27 41.34
N VAL A 302 2.36 -5.34 40.55
CA VAL A 302 2.67 -5.39 39.13
C VAL A 302 1.51 -4.81 38.31
N ILE A 303 0.27 -5.02 38.75
CA ILE A 303 -0.96 -4.53 38.09
C ILE A 303 -1.08 -2.99 38.25
N GLY A 304 -0.55 -2.42 39.33
CA GLY A 304 -0.56 -0.96 39.56
C GLY A 304 0.48 -0.19 38.73
N LYS A 305 1.42 -0.89 38.08
CA LYS A 305 2.45 -0.29 37.21
C LYS A 305 2.15 -0.41 35.71
N LEU A 306 1.06 -1.10 35.32
CA LEU A 306 0.51 -1.19 33.98
C LEU A 306 -0.64 -0.17 33.81
#